data_61ce579d84e7b2fb7715c195fd37c97f
#
_entry.id   61ce579d84e7b2fb7715c195fd37c97f
#
_cell.length_a   1.000
_cell.length_b   1.000
_cell.length_c   1.000
_cell.angle_alpha   90.00
_cell.angle_beta   90.00
_cell.angle_gamma   90.00
#
_symmetry.space_group_name_H-M   'P 1'
#
loop_
_entity.id
_entity.type
_entity.pdbx_description
1 polymer ?
#
loop_
_entity_poly.entity_id
_entity_poly.type
_entity_poly.pdbx_seq_one_letter_code
_entity_poly.pdbx_strand_id
1 'polypeptide(L)'
;RQGQAFYDRINTQLLRGDYSGKTTFSLSNPETSASDGFAAYKAIRDDRPEFFFLGYQSEFTRRDRTGTLEYPILYTPDIINRIQQQMRKSIYRIVRGTAGLSMLEREVLVYERIAKKLAYTNNGDVRDHSIVGPILQSEGVCEGQNALLLLCFRRIGIPCIKIYGRTKTDGWHCWTIAWINGIPVHCDVTWDGTEEGLVRFDYLNLSDNQISGDHYDFKCAR
;
A
#
# COMPACT_ATOMS: atom_id res chain seq x y z
N ARG A 1 -17.33 13.23 -8.50
CA ARG A 1 -17.19 12.15 -9.49
C ARG A 1 -17.59 10.84 -8.82
N GLN A 2 -18.29 9.92 -9.53
CA GLN A 2 -18.89 8.71 -8.95
C GLN A 2 -17.84 7.78 -8.30
N GLY A 3 -16.73 7.52 -8.96
CA GLY A 3 -15.65 6.68 -8.42
C GLY A 3 -15.08 7.21 -7.10
N GLN A 4 -14.89 8.52 -6.95
CA GLN A 4 -14.47 9.10 -5.67
C GLN A 4 -15.50 8.90 -4.57
N ALA A 5 -16.79 9.07 -4.87
CA ALA A 5 -17.85 8.81 -3.90
C ALA A 5 -17.90 7.33 -3.45
N PHE A 6 -17.57 6.40 -4.36
CA PHE A 6 -17.48 5.00 -4.04
C PHE A 6 -16.26 4.71 -3.13
N TYR A 7 -15.10 5.28 -3.46
CA TYR A 7 -13.91 5.22 -2.62
C TYR A 7 -14.20 5.72 -1.19
N ASP A 8 -14.76 6.92 -1.07
CA ASP A 8 -15.04 7.55 0.23
C ASP A 8 -16.02 6.71 1.07
N ARG A 9 -17.01 6.11 0.42
CA ARG A 9 -18.00 5.28 1.10
C ARG A 9 -17.41 3.98 1.61
N ILE A 10 -16.65 3.24 0.77
CA ILE A 10 -15.95 2.01 1.19
C ILE A 10 -14.98 2.33 2.33
N ASN A 11 -14.15 3.36 2.16
CA ASN A 11 -13.19 3.80 3.16
C ASN A 11 -13.85 4.13 4.51
N THR A 12 -14.94 4.90 4.50
CA THR A 12 -15.68 5.27 5.71
C THR A 12 -16.27 4.04 6.40
N GLN A 13 -16.84 3.11 5.64
CA GLN A 13 -17.40 1.86 6.15
C GLN A 13 -16.33 1.01 6.86
N LEU A 14 -15.18 0.80 6.22
CA LEU A 14 -14.08 0.01 6.77
C LEU A 14 -13.44 0.67 8.01
N LEU A 15 -13.32 2.01 8.01
CA LEU A 15 -12.83 2.76 9.18
C LEU A 15 -13.74 2.65 10.40
N ARG A 16 -15.04 2.43 10.20
CA ARG A 16 -16.02 2.18 11.28
C ARG A 16 -16.02 0.73 11.78
N GLY A 17 -15.18 -0.14 11.19
CA GLY A 17 -15.11 -1.55 11.55
C GLY A 17 -16.24 -2.40 10.98
N ASP A 18 -16.92 -1.92 9.93
CA ASP A 18 -17.89 -2.73 9.22
C ASP A 18 -17.18 -3.65 8.22
N TYR A 19 -17.05 -4.89 8.63
CA TYR A 19 -16.42 -5.97 7.86
C TYR A 19 -17.47 -6.90 7.24
N SER A 20 -18.60 -6.34 6.77
CA SER A 20 -19.65 -7.11 6.08
C SER A 20 -19.22 -7.67 4.71
N GLY A 21 -18.14 -7.15 4.14
CA GLY A 21 -17.70 -7.50 2.79
C GLY A 21 -18.63 -6.98 1.69
N LYS A 22 -19.44 -5.97 1.99
CA LYS A 22 -20.46 -5.46 1.10
C LYS A 22 -20.69 -3.96 1.26
N THR A 23 -20.67 -3.22 0.16
CA THR A 23 -20.98 -1.79 0.16
C THR A 23 -22.02 -1.48 -0.91
N THR A 24 -23.05 -0.71 -0.52
CA THR A 24 -24.14 -0.29 -1.41
C THR A 24 -24.01 1.19 -1.74
N PHE A 25 -24.27 1.54 -3.00
CA PHE A 25 -24.11 2.88 -3.56
C PHE A 25 -25.38 3.35 -4.25
N SER A 26 -25.66 4.67 -4.21
CA SER A 26 -26.58 5.30 -5.15
C SER A 26 -25.84 5.67 -6.42
N LEU A 27 -26.38 5.30 -7.57
CA LEU A 27 -25.72 5.46 -8.87
C LEU A 27 -26.17 6.74 -9.56
N SER A 28 -25.25 7.66 -9.79
CA SER A 28 -25.47 8.85 -10.62
C SER A 28 -25.32 8.52 -12.12
N ASN A 29 -24.38 7.63 -12.45
CA ASN A 29 -24.21 7.10 -13.81
C ASN A 29 -24.21 5.56 -13.76
N PRO A 30 -25.35 4.92 -14.11
CA PRO A 30 -25.44 3.45 -14.10
C PRO A 30 -24.55 2.75 -15.13
N GLU A 31 -24.19 3.40 -16.24
CA GLU A 31 -23.39 2.76 -17.32
C GLU A 31 -21.95 2.50 -16.91
N THR A 32 -21.35 3.40 -16.14
CA THR A 32 -19.96 3.27 -15.65
C THR A 32 -19.88 2.71 -14.22
N SER A 33 -20.98 2.36 -13.61
CA SER A 33 -21.05 2.05 -12.18
C SER A 33 -20.17 0.85 -11.77
N ALA A 34 -20.11 -0.20 -12.59
CA ALA A 34 -19.28 -1.37 -12.30
C ALA A 34 -17.79 -1.02 -12.38
N SER A 35 -17.34 -0.36 -13.45
CA SER A 35 -15.94 0.05 -13.61
C SER A 35 -15.51 1.03 -12.51
N ASP A 36 -16.37 1.99 -12.15
CA ASP A 36 -16.11 2.92 -11.05
C ASP A 36 -16.01 2.19 -9.69
N GLY A 37 -16.87 1.19 -9.46
CA GLY A 37 -16.84 0.36 -8.26
C GLY A 37 -15.55 -0.45 -8.12
N PHE A 38 -15.16 -1.13 -9.19
CA PHE A 38 -13.90 -1.91 -9.21
C PHE A 38 -12.67 -1.01 -9.08
N ALA A 39 -12.64 0.14 -9.77
CA ALA A 39 -11.55 1.09 -9.67
C ALA A 39 -11.42 1.67 -8.24
N ALA A 40 -12.55 2.02 -7.61
CA ALA A 40 -12.57 2.50 -6.23
C ALA A 40 -12.06 1.43 -5.24
N TYR A 41 -12.49 0.18 -5.41
CA TYR A 41 -12.04 -0.94 -4.56
C TYR A 41 -10.56 -1.21 -4.73
N LYS A 42 -10.06 -1.24 -5.97
CA LYS A 42 -8.63 -1.38 -6.24
C LYS A 42 -7.84 -0.24 -5.59
N ALA A 43 -8.27 1.01 -5.75
CA ALA A 43 -7.61 2.16 -5.15
C ALA A 43 -7.58 2.08 -3.62
N ILE A 44 -8.65 1.62 -2.96
CA ILE A 44 -8.66 1.38 -1.51
C ILE A 44 -7.58 0.39 -1.09
N ARG A 45 -7.45 -0.74 -1.80
CA ARG A 45 -6.45 -1.76 -1.47
C ARG A 45 -5.02 -1.25 -1.68
N ASP A 46 -4.81 -0.43 -2.70
CA ASP A 46 -3.49 0.13 -2.99
C ASP A 46 -3.12 1.27 -2.04
N ASP A 47 -4.08 2.14 -1.71
CA ASP A 47 -3.84 3.34 -0.89
C ASP A 47 -3.89 3.07 0.62
N ARG A 48 -4.55 1.99 1.05
CA ARG A 48 -4.87 1.73 2.46
C ARG A 48 -4.34 0.37 2.92
N PRO A 49 -3.02 0.21 3.08
CA PRO A 49 -2.42 -1.06 3.52
C PRO A 49 -2.94 -1.57 4.87
N GLU A 50 -3.50 -0.69 5.70
CA GLU A 50 -4.15 -1.03 6.96
C GLU A 50 -5.43 -1.85 6.77
N PHE A 51 -5.99 -1.89 5.55
CA PHE A 51 -7.10 -2.78 5.18
C PHE A 51 -6.62 -4.09 4.57
N PHE A 52 -5.53 -4.64 5.10
CA PHE A 52 -4.88 -5.89 4.69
C PHE A 52 -5.80 -7.10 4.61
N PHE A 53 -6.97 -7.01 5.19
CA PHE A 53 -7.99 -8.05 5.23
C PHE A 53 -8.89 -8.08 4.00
N LEU A 54 -8.71 -7.18 3.03
CA LEU A 54 -9.46 -7.16 1.78
C LEU A 54 -8.86 -8.13 0.76
N GLY A 55 -9.71 -9.00 0.20
CA GLY A 55 -9.29 -9.91 -0.87
C GLY A 55 -9.14 -9.22 -2.22
N TYR A 56 -8.61 -9.95 -3.20
CA TYR A 56 -8.36 -9.41 -4.55
C TYR A 56 -9.60 -9.38 -5.43
N GLN A 57 -10.50 -10.33 -5.24
CA GLN A 57 -11.71 -10.46 -6.04
C GLN A 57 -12.81 -9.54 -5.53
N SER A 58 -13.65 -9.08 -6.42
CA SER A 58 -14.88 -8.37 -6.05
C SER A 58 -15.94 -8.55 -7.15
N GLU A 59 -17.18 -8.47 -6.74
CA GLU A 59 -18.33 -8.57 -7.63
C GLU A 59 -19.18 -7.31 -7.53
N PHE A 60 -19.75 -6.85 -8.65
CA PHE A 60 -20.60 -5.68 -8.68
C PHE A 60 -21.96 -6.05 -9.27
N THR A 61 -23.00 -5.86 -8.49
CA THR A 61 -24.40 -6.07 -8.90
C THR A 61 -25.11 -4.73 -8.98
N ARG A 62 -25.90 -4.52 -10.03
CA ARG A 62 -26.75 -3.34 -10.21
C ARG A 62 -28.21 -3.73 -10.20
N ARG A 63 -29.01 -2.96 -9.45
CA ARG A 63 -30.47 -2.96 -9.52
C ARG A 63 -30.96 -1.51 -9.60
N ASP A 64 -31.54 -1.14 -10.72
CA ASP A 64 -31.99 0.23 -11.01
C ASP A 64 -30.88 1.26 -10.79
N ARG A 65 -31.06 2.16 -9.83
CA ARG A 65 -30.10 3.18 -9.41
C ARG A 65 -29.30 2.79 -8.16
N THR A 66 -29.26 1.52 -7.84
CA THR A 66 -28.50 1.01 -6.71
C THR A 66 -27.42 0.04 -7.22
N GLY A 67 -26.19 0.31 -6.86
CA GLY A 67 -25.06 -0.60 -7.07
C GLY A 67 -24.63 -1.24 -5.76
N THR A 68 -24.26 -2.50 -5.79
CA THR A 68 -23.69 -3.23 -4.65
C THR A 68 -22.37 -3.85 -5.07
N LEU A 69 -21.32 -3.51 -4.34
CA LEU A 69 -20.00 -4.14 -4.45
C LEU A 69 -19.84 -5.13 -3.31
N GLU A 70 -19.57 -6.39 -3.64
CA GLU A 70 -19.24 -7.44 -2.69
C GLU A 70 -17.77 -7.82 -2.83
N TYR A 71 -17.10 -8.04 -1.70
CA TYR A 71 -15.67 -8.37 -1.64
C TYR A 71 -15.36 -9.24 -0.42
N PRO A 72 -14.38 -10.16 -0.54
CA PRO A 72 -14.05 -11.05 0.57
C PRO A 72 -13.31 -10.31 1.68
N ILE A 73 -13.67 -10.64 2.91
CA ILE A 73 -12.90 -10.31 4.12
C ILE A 73 -12.12 -11.56 4.51
N LEU A 74 -10.80 -11.49 4.41
CA LEU A 74 -9.90 -12.65 4.52
C LEU A 74 -9.69 -13.16 5.95
N TYR A 75 -10.04 -12.35 6.96
CA TYR A 75 -9.78 -12.67 8.36
C TYR A 75 -10.99 -12.37 9.23
N THR A 76 -11.13 -13.09 10.32
CA THR A 76 -12.15 -12.77 11.35
C THR A 76 -11.83 -11.45 12.06
N PRO A 77 -12.83 -10.77 12.65
CA PRO A 77 -12.60 -9.51 13.38
C PRO A 77 -11.54 -9.62 14.48
N ASP A 78 -11.45 -10.74 15.19
CA ASP A 78 -10.43 -10.96 16.22
C ASP A 78 -9.02 -11.03 15.64
N ILE A 79 -8.85 -11.70 14.50
CA ILE A 79 -7.57 -11.77 13.79
C ILE A 79 -7.20 -10.38 13.26
N ILE A 80 -8.15 -9.65 12.67
CA ILE A 80 -7.94 -8.26 12.19
C ILE A 80 -7.44 -7.39 13.34
N ASN A 81 -8.12 -7.39 14.48
CA ASN A 81 -7.75 -6.62 15.66
C ASN A 81 -6.34 -6.96 16.16
N ARG A 82 -6.00 -8.24 16.20
CA ARG A 82 -4.67 -8.72 16.64
C ARG A 82 -3.56 -8.23 15.70
N ILE A 83 -3.76 -8.39 14.40
CA ILE A 83 -2.77 -7.92 13.39
C ILE A 83 -2.64 -6.39 13.43
N GLN A 84 -3.73 -5.65 13.55
CA GLN A 84 -3.71 -4.19 13.70
C GLN A 84 -2.93 -3.73 14.94
N GLN A 85 -3.02 -4.47 16.04
CA GLN A 85 -2.21 -4.17 17.24
C GLN A 85 -0.71 -4.38 16.98
N GLN A 86 -0.35 -5.48 16.32
CA GLN A 86 1.05 -5.74 15.94
C GLN A 86 1.57 -4.70 14.95
N MET A 87 0.75 -4.32 13.96
CA MET A 87 1.07 -3.27 12.99
C MET A 87 1.37 -1.94 13.69
N ARG A 88 0.51 -1.48 14.60
CA ARG A 88 0.76 -0.26 15.39
C ARG A 88 2.07 -0.33 16.18
N LYS A 89 2.36 -1.46 16.83
CA LYS A 89 3.61 -1.66 17.57
C LYS A 89 4.84 -1.65 16.64
N SER A 90 4.76 -2.32 15.50
CA SER A 90 5.87 -2.37 14.53
C SER A 90 6.15 -0.99 13.93
N ILE A 91 5.12 -0.28 13.46
CA ILE A 91 5.25 1.07 12.93
C ILE A 91 5.86 2.00 13.99
N TYR A 92 5.37 1.97 15.24
CA TYR A 92 5.92 2.78 16.32
C TYR A 92 7.43 2.53 16.53
N ARG A 93 7.87 1.26 16.51
CA ARG A 93 9.30 0.92 16.64
C ARG A 93 10.14 1.44 15.49
N ILE A 94 9.59 1.40 14.26
CA ILE A 94 10.28 1.88 13.06
C ILE A 94 10.42 3.40 13.09
N VAL A 95 9.35 4.14 13.44
CA VAL A 95 9.34 5.61 13.37
C VAL A 95 9.82 6.30 14.64
N ARG A 96 10.10 5.58 15.73
CA ARG A 96 10.55 6.21 16.99
C ARG A 96 11.84 7.01 16.80
N GLY A 97 11.95 8.13 17.47
CA GLY A 97 13.14 9.00 17.42
C GLY A 97 13.19 9.90 16.18
N THR A 98 12.11 9.97 15.39
CA THR A 98 12.02 10.91 14.24
C THR A 98 11.54 12.31 14.64
N ALA A 99 11.06 12.48 15.86
CA ALA A 99 10.62 13.80 16.35
C ALA A 99 11.81 14.79 16.39
N GLY A 100 11.60 15.98 15.84
CA GLY A 100 12.64 17.02 15.76
C GLY A 100 13.60 16.92 14.58
N LEU A 101 13.60 15.80 13.84
CA LEU A 101 14.39 15.65 12.61
C LEU A 101 13.72 16.38 11.43
N SER A 102 14.52 16.81 10.47
CA SER A 102 14.04 17.30 9.16
C SER A 102 13.31 16.20 8.40
N MET A 103 12.58 16.56 7.34
CA MET A 103 11.85 15.58 6.53
C MET A 103 12.80 14.56 5.89
N LEU A 104 13.93 15.00 5.35
CA LEU A 104 14.94 14.12 4.76
C LEU A 104 15.57 13.16 5.79
N GLU A 105 15.94 13.66 6.97
CA GLU A 105 16.50 12.82 8.03
C GLU A 105 15.50 11.75 8.51
N ARG A 106 14.21 12.11 8.63
CA ARG A 106 13.14 11.16 8.99
C ARG A 106 12.97 10.10 7.91
N GLU A 107 12.99 10.51 6.65
CA GLU A 107 12.89 9.62 5.50
C GLU A 107 14.00 8.58 5.53
N VAL A 108 15.26 9.03 5.48
CA VAL A 108 16.45 8.16 5.44
C VAL A 108 16.45 7.19 6.62
N LEU A 109 16.18 7.69 7.84
CA LEU A 109 16.16 6.86 9.05
C LEU A 109 15.09 5.76 9.00
N VAL A 110 13.89 6.10 8.55
CA VAL A 110 12.77 5.14 8.47
C VAL A 110 12.99 4.15 7.33
N TYR A 111 13.44 4.64 6.18
CA TYR A 111 13.75 3.81 5.03
C TYR A 111 14.83 2.76 5.36
N GLU A 112 15.94 3.19 5.93
CA GLU A 112 17.03 2.31 6.37
C GLU A 112 16.56 1.22 7.34
N ARG A 113 15.73 1.59 8.32
CA ARG A 113 15.18 0.62 9.28
C ARG A 113 14.27 -0.42 8.64
N ILE A 114 13.53 -0.05 7.61
CA ILE A 114 12.67 -0.97 6.87
C ILE A 114 13.52 -1.88 5.99
N ALA A 115 14.43 -1.31 5.20
CA ALA A 115 15.31 -2.06 4.30
C ALA A 115 16.16 -3.09 5.07
N LYS A 116 16.70 -2.72 6.23
CA LYS A 116 17.46 -3.64 7.11
C LYS A 116 16.61 -4.75 7.73
N LYS A 117 15.32 -4.48 7.92
CA LYS A 117 14.42 -5.41 8.64
C LYS A 117 13.87 -6.49 7.75
N LEU A 118 13.63 -6.19 6.47
CA LEU A 118 12.82 -7.04 5.59
C LEU A 118 13.68 -7.92 4.69
N ALA A 119 13.33 -9.20 4.63
CA ALA A 119 13.81 -10.12 3.61
C ALA A 119 12.81 -10.20 2.45
N TYR A 120 13.31 -10.39 1.23
CA TYR A 120 12.44 -10.68 0.08
C TYR A 120 12.07 -12.15 0.08
N THR A 121 10.77 -12.43 0.05
CA THR A 121 10.24 -13.79 0.08
C THR A 121 8.99 -13.88 -0.78
N ASN A 122 8.91 -14.88 -1.65
CA ASN A 122 7.75 -15.21 -2.45
C ASN A 122 7.44 -16.71 -2.31
N ASN A 123 6.77 -17.07 -1.24
CA ASN A 123 6.35 -18.46 -0.95
C ASN A 123 4.98 -18.78 -1.54
N GLY A 124 4.36 -17.86 -2.30
CA GLY A 124 2.99 -18.00 -2.79
C GLY A 124 1.92 -17.76 -1.71
N ASP A 125 2.31 -17.26 -0.55
CA ASP A 125 1.38 -16.90 0.53
C ASP A 125 0.80 -15.50 0.26
N VAL A 126 -0.52 -15.37 0.40
CA VAL A 126 -1.21 -14.07 0.27
C VAL A 126 -0.67 -13.01 1.24
N ARG A 127 -0.08 -13.42 2.35
CA ARG A 127 0.54 -12.52 3.34
C ARG A 127 1.77 -11.82 2.80
N ASP A 128 2.52 -12.46 1.90
CA ASP A 128 3.72 -11.88 1.28
C ASP A 128 3.39 -10.65 0.43
N HIS A 129 2.18 -10.62 -0.16
CA HIS A 129 1.64 -9.52 -0.96
C HIS A 129 0.94 -8.43 -0.14
N SER A 130 0.90 -8.56 1.17
CA SER A 130 0.25 -7.60 2.07
C SER A 130 1.20 -7.16 3.18
N ILE A 131 0.81 -6.14 3.93
CA ILE A 131 1.58 -5.68 5.11
C ILE A 131 1.74 -6.77 6.19
N VAL A 132 0.95 -7.84 6.13
CA VAL A 132 0.94 -8.90 7.14
C VAL A 132 2.27 -9.65 7.21
N GLY A 133 2.87 -10.00 6.07
CA GLY A 133 4.20 -10.62 6.00
C GLY A 133 5.29 -9.76 6.67
N PRO A 134 5.50 -8.51 6.22
CA PRO A 134 6.42 -7.56 6.85
C PRO A 134 6.22 -7.35 8.35
N ILE A 135 4.97 -7.36 8.84
CA ILE A 135 4.68 -7.15 10.26
C ILE A 135 4.93 -8.38 11.11
N LEU A 136 4.50 -9.55 10.66
CA LEU A 136 4.53 -10.78 11.45
C LEU A 136 5.81 -11.60 11.26
N GLN A 137 6.37 -11.59 10.06
CA GLN A 137 7.47 -12.46 9.65
C GLN A 137 8.75 -11.70 9.29
N SER A 138 8.67 -10.37 9.08
CA SER A 138 9.74 -9.53 8.53
C SER A 138 10.12 -9.93 7.09
N GLU A 139 9.15 -10.43 6.33
CA GLU A 139 9.30 -10.94 4.97
C GLU A 139 8.17 -10.45 4.08
N GLY A 140 8.41 -10.42 2.77
CA GLY A 140 7.37 -10.15 1.78
C GLY A 140 7.95 -9.79 0.42
N VAL A 141 7.07 -9.82 -0.58
CA VAL A 141 7.38 -9.31 -1.92
C VAL A 141 7.28 -7.78 -1.95
N CYS A 142 7.55 -7.17 -3.09
CA CYS A 142 7.49 -5.71 -3.26
C CYS A 142 6.19 -5.08 -2.74
N GLU A 143 5.03 -5.69 -2.98
CA GLU A 143 3.73 -5.16 -2.50
C GLU A 143 3.66 -5.07 -0.98
N GLY A 144 4.08 -6.11 -0.27
CA GLY A 144 4.10 -6.14 1.20
C GLY A 144 5.11 -5.17 1.78
N GLN A 145 6.32 -5.14 1.24
CA GLN A 145 7.39 -4.24 1.71
C GLN A 145 7.03 -2.77 1.51
N ASN A 146 6.49 -2.41 0.34
CA ASN A 146 6.00 -1.05 0.08
C ASN A 146 4.79 -0.68 0.95
N ALA A 147 3.91 -1.62 1.27
CA ALA A 147 2.80 -1.38 2.18
C ALA A 147 3.29 -0.89 3.55
N LEU A 148 4.36 -1.49 4.09
CA LEU A 148 4.97 -1.04 5.34
C LEU A 148 5.63 0.34 5.19
N LEU A 149 6.36 0.58 4.09
CA LEU A 149 6.98 1.88 3.81
C LEU A 149 5.95 3.00 3.74
N LEU A 150 4.85 2.80 3.00
CA LEU A 150 3.75 3.75 2.90
C LEU A 150 3.21 4.18 4.27
N LEU A 151 2.88 3.21 5.13
CA LEU A 151 2.33 3.52 6.45
C LEU A 151 3.35 4.22 7.35
N CYS A 152 4.62 3.83 7.30
CA CYS A 152 5.67 4.48 8.07
C CYS A 152 5.93 5.91 7.60
N PHE A 153 6.01 6.15 6.28
CA PHE A 153 6.19 7.49 5.72
C PHE A 153 5.01 8.41 6.06
N ARG A 154 3.78 7.95 5.87
CA ARG A 154 2.59 8.72 6.26
C ARG A 154 2.57 9.03 7.75
N ARG A 155 3.02 8.10 8.59
CA ARG A 155 3.08 8.28 10.04
C ARG A 155 4.06 9.38 10.47
N ILE A 156 5.11 9.63 9.70
CA ILE A 156 6.10 10.69 9.94
C ILE A 156 5.85 11.95 9.12
N GLY A 157 4.67 12.05 8.47
CA GLY A 157 4.23 13.23 7.73
C GLY A 157 4.84 13.38 6.33
N ILE A 158 5.33 12.30 5.73
CA ILE A 158 5.79 12.27 4.33
C ILE A 158 4.63 11.83 3.44
N PRO A 159 4.10 12.70 2.53
CA PRO A 159 3.13 12.30 1.54
C PRO A 159 3.74 11.27 0.59
N CYS A 160 3.01 10.18 0.33
CA CYS A 160 3.51 9.13 -0.54
C CYS A 160 2.38 8.32 -1.15
N ILE A 161 2.66 7.72 -2.31
CA ILE A 161 1.78 6.82 -3.04
C ILE A 161 2.55 5.58 -3.50
N LYS A 162 1.85 4.46 -3.64
CA LYS A 162 2.36 3.27 -4.32
C LYS A 162 2.12 3.42 -5.82
N ILE A 163 3.11 3.04 -6.61
CA ILE A 163 3.00 2.94 -8.07
C ILE A 163 3.36 1.54 -8.53
N TYR A 164 2.87 1.19 -9.70
CA TYR A 164 3.13 -0.07 -10.37
C TYR A 164 3.82 0.19 -11.70
N GLY A 165 4.73 -0.68 -12.07
CA GLY A 165 5.45 -0.63 -13.33
C GLY A 165 6.09 -1.96 -13.65
N ARG A 166 7.13 -1.90 -14.46
CA ARG A 166 7.95 -3.05 -14.83
C ARG A 166 9.41 -2.77 -14.54
N THR A 167 10.15 -3.83 -14.32
CA THR A 167 11.61 -3.79 -14.24
C THR A 167 12.23 -4.64 -15.34
N LYS A 168 13.49 -4.40 -15.64
CA LYS A 168 14.22 -5.17 -16.65
C LYS A 168 14.50 -6.62 -16.23
N THR A 169 14.50 -6.88 -14.93
CA THR A 169 14.85 -8.20 -14.36
C THR A 169 13.63 -8.98 -13.89
N ASP A 170 12.70 -8.33 -13.18
CA ASP A 170 11.66 -9.05 -12.40
C ASP A 170 10.25 -8.94 -13.01
N GLY A 171 10.10 -8.22 -14.12
CA GLY A 171 8.79 -8.02 -14.76
C GLY A 171 7.91 -7.02 -14.02
N TRP A 172 6.73 -7.42 -13.56
CA TRP A 172 5.83 -6.56 -12.79
C TRP A 172 6.38 -6.28 -11.40
N HIS A 173 6.39 -4.99 -11.05
CA HIS A 173 6.94 -4.50 -9.79
C HIS A 173 6.13 -3.34 -9.24
N CYS A 174 6.27 -3.05 -7.94
CA CYS A 174 5.72 -1.85 -7.34
C CYS A 174 6.73 -1.23 -6.37
N TRP A 175 6.71 0.10 -6.30
CA TRP A 175 7.53 0.90 -5.39
C TRP A 175 6.79 2.16 -4.96
N THR A 176 7.45 3.07 -4.30
CA THR A 176 6.85 4.26 -3.70
C THR A 176 7.33 5.52 -4.41
N ILE A 177 6.41 6.47 -4.69
CA ILE A 177 6.75 7.88 -4.87
C ILE A 177 6.46 8.60 -3.56
N ALA A 178 7.46 9.34 -3.05
CA ALA A 178 7.36 10.20 -1.88
C ALA A 178 7.57 11.66 -2.26
N TRP A 179 6.97 12.59 -1.52
CA TRP A 179 7.19 14.03 -1.70
C TRP A 179 8.09 14.53 -0.57
N ILE A 180 9.36 14.74 -0.89
CA ILE A 180 10.35 15.27 0.06
C ILE A 180 10.51 16.77 -0.19
N ASN A 181 10.08 17.56 0.79
CA ASN A 181 10.02 19.03 0.68
C ASN A 181 9.28 19.51 -0.60
N GLY A 182 8.23 18.80 -0.98
CA GLY A 182 7.41 19.09 -2.17
C GLY A 182 7.95 18.56 -3.50
N ILE A 183 9.11 17.90 -3.51
CA ILE A 183 9.71 17.29 -4.70
C ILE A 183 9.34 15.80 -4.72
N PRO A 184 8.70 15.30 -5.80
CA PRO A 184 8.44 13.88 -5.94
C PRO A 184 9.73 13.11 -6.25
N VAL A 185 9.94 12.03 -5.52
CA VAL A 185 11.10 11.14 -5.66
C VAL A 185 10.65 9.68 -5.60
N HIS A 186 11.37 8.81 -6.30
CA HIS A 186 11.15 7.38 -6.25
C HIS A 186 11.95 6.76 -5.11
N CYS A 187 11.32 5.81 -4.42
CA CYS A 187 11.91 5.03 -3.32
C CYS A 187 11.53 3.56 -3.51
N ASP A 188 12.51 2.69 -3.76
CA ASP A 188 12.30 1.25 -3.85
C ASP A 188 13.04 0.50 -2.74
N VAL A 189 12.36 0.30 -1.64
CA VAL A 189 12.92 -0.37 -0.46
C VAL A 189 13.21 -1.86 -0.70
N THR A 190 12.58 -2.46 -1.72
CA THR A 190 12.76 -3.86 -2.07
C THR A 190 14.13 -4.09 -2.72
N TRP A 191 14.53 -3.19 -3.60
CA TRP A 191 15.81 -3.30 -4.31
C TRP A 191 17.00 -2.79 -3.51
N ASP A 192 16.78 -1.98 -2.47
CA ASP A 192 17.83 -1.50 -1.56
C ASP A 192 18.10 -2.44 -0.37
N GLY A 193 17.19 -3.36 -0.06
CA GLY A 193 17.40 -4.39 0.94
C GLY A 193 18.36 -5.47 0.44
N THR A 194 19.23 -5.98 1.31
CA THR A 194 20.13 -7.11 1.01
C THR A 194 19.88 -8.24 2.00
N GLU A 195 20.17 -9.48 1.58
CA GLU A 195 20.06 -10.66 2.46
C GLU A 195 20.95 -10.54 3.72
N GLU A 196 22.02 -9.77 3.66
CA GLU A 196 22.95 -9.54 4.77
C GLU A 196 22.47 -8.43 5.74
N GLY A 197 21.30 -7.84 5.50
CA GLY A 197 20.78 -6.72 6.30
C GLY A 197 21.53 -5.39 6.08
N LEU A 198 22.26 -5.27 4.99
CA LEU A 198 22.85 -4.02 4.53
C LEU A 198 21.83 -3.23 3.71
N VAL A 199 22.02 -1.93 3.60
CA VAL A 199 21.20 -1.06 2.75
C VAL A 199 22.10 -0.33 1.77
N ARG A 200 21.75 -0.40 0.49
CA ARG A 200 22.57 0.21 -0.57
C ARG A 200 22.25 1.68 -0.80
N PHE A 201 20.98 2.08 -0.63
CA PHE A 201 20.46 3.41 -0.97
C PHE A 201 20.57 3.79 -2.46
N ASP A 202 20.71 2.79 -3.35
CA ASP A 202 20.80 3.00 -4.78
C ASP A 202 19.45 3.42 -5.37
N TYR A 203 18.35 3.06 -4.69
CA TYR A 203 16.96 3.31 -5.08
C TYR A 203 16.20 4.24 -4.13
N LEU A 204 16.90 5.05 -3.36
CA LEU A 204 16.33 6.09 -2.52
C LEU A 204 16.48 7.46 -3.18
N ASN A 205 15.37 8.23 -3.23
CA ASN A 205 15.35 9.62 -3.72
C ASN A 205 15.75 9.79 -5.21
N LEU A 206 15.37 8.82 -6.04
CA LEU A 206 15.63 8.91 -7.48
C LEU A 206 14.61 9.78 -8.20
N SER A 207 15.07 10.55 -9.20
CA SER A 207 14.22 11.23 -10.17
C SER A 207 13.66 10.23 -11.20
N ASP A 208 12.63 10.65 -11.96
CA ASP A 208 12.08 9.86 -13.08
C ASP A 208 13.17 9.39 -14.05
N ASN A 209 14.12 10.27 -14.36
CA ASN A 209 15.25 9.96 -15.24
C ASN A 209 16.18 8.88 -14.68
N GLN A 210 16.47 8.91 -13.39
CA GLN A 210 17.36 7.96 -12.75
C GLN A 210 16.70 6.58 -12.63
N ILE A 211 15.46 6.53 -12.14
CA ILE A 211 14.72 5.28 -11.97
C ILE A 211 14.43 4.59 -13.30
N SER A 212 14.21 5.35 -14.39
CA SER A 212 13.92 4.81 -15.73
C SER A 212 15.08 4.03 -16.36
N GLY A 213 16.25 4.01 -15.73
CA GLY A 213 17.39 3.16 -16.11
C GLY A 213 17.03 1.67 -16.14
N ASP A 214 16.17 1.23 -15.21
CA ASP A 214 15.76 -0.17 -15.05
C ASP A 214 14.28 -0.37 -14.66
N HIS A 215 13.55 0.70 -14.30
CA HIS A 215 12.12 0.71 -14.05
C HIS A 215 11.39 1.49 -15.15
N TYR A 216 10.30 0.95 -15.71
CA TYR A 216 9.58 1.54 -16.82
C TYR A 216 8.07 1.24 -16.77
N ASP A 217 7.28 1.83 -17.67
CA ASP A 217 5.83 1.66 -17.76
C ASP A 217 5.08 1.93 -16.43
N PHE A 218 5.64 2.80 -15.58
CA PHE A 218 5.05 3.05 -14.27
C PHE A 218 3.83 3.97 -14.36
N LYS A 219 2.79 3.58 -13.63
CA LYS A 219 1.52 4.30 -13.52
C LYS A 219 1.11 4.41 -12.06
N CYS A 220 0.58 5.57 -11.70
CA CYS A 220 -0.12 5.69 -10.42
C CYS A 220 -1.33 4.74 -10.40
N ALA A 221 -1.61 4.17 -9.24
CA ALA A 221 -2.77 3.32 -8.99
C ALA A 221 -4.09 4.14 -8.92
N ARG A 222 -4.30 5.09 -9.87
CA ARG A 222 -5.49 5.94 -9.92
C ARG A 222 -6.48 5.47 -10.95
#